data_5757eac582648743a649c35d59077b75
#
_entry.id   5757eac582648743a649c35d59077b75
#
_cell.length_a   1.000
_cell.length_b   1.000
_cell.length_c   1.000
_cell.angle_alpha   90.00
_cell.angle_beta   90.00
_cell.angle_gamma   90.00
#
_symmetry.space_group_name_H-M   'P 1'
#
loop_
_entity.id
_entity.type
_entity.pdbx_description
1 polymer ?
#
loop_
_entity_poly.entity_id
_entity_poly.type
_entity_poly.pdbx_seq_one_letter_code
_entity_poly.pdbx_strand_id
1 'polypeptide(L)'
;MKLHELKASTGARKAVTRKGRGAGSGNGKTAGFGHKGQKARSGVKKAGFEGGQMPLQRRLPKRGFNNIFATKYVTIKVSDLEKFEAGSTVDTEALLKAGVISKTLDGVKVLGNGELTKALNVKVAAYTASAKEKIEKAGGKAEVM
;
A
#
# COMPACT_ATOMS: atom_id res chain seq x y z
N MET A 1 -12.60 -3.19 -29.20
CA MET A 1 -11.19 -3.56 -28.92
C MET A 1 -11.05 -5.05 -29.20
N LYS A 2 -10.15 -5.44 -30.11
CA LYS A 2 -9.88 -6.86 -30.42
C LYS A 2 -8.73 -7.37 -29.57
N LEU A 3 -8.66 -8.68 -29.28
CA LEU A 3 -7.63 -9.25 -28.38
C LEU A 3 -6.20 -8.94 -28.84
N HIS A 4 -5.94 -8.87 -30.15
CA HIS A 4 -4.61 -8.54 -30.67
C HIS A 4 -4.24 -7.05 -30.52
N GLU A 5 -5.20 -6.18 -30.21
CA GLU A 5 -4.98 -4.74 -29.96
C GLU A 5 -4.56 -4.46 -28.51
N LEU A 6 -4.72 -5.45 -27.61
CA LEU A 6 -4.33 -5.33 -26.22
C LEU A 6 -2.80 -5.21 -26.10
N LYS A 7 -2.33 -4.04 -25.76
CA LYS A 7 -0.92 -3.75 -25.52
C LYS A 7 -0.73 -3.26 -24.09
N ALA A 8 0.38 -3.65 -23.48
CA ALA A 8 0.78 -3.08 -22.22
C ALA A 8 1.03 -1.58 -22.37
N SER A 9 0.74 -0.78 -21.33
CA SER A 9 1.05 0.65 -21.34
C SER A 9 2.53 0.88 -21.59
N THR A 10 2.86 2.01 -22.23
CA THR A 10 4.26 2.37 -22.54
C THR A 10 5.08 2.41 -21.25
N GLY A 11 6.21 1.69 -21.24
CA GLY A 11 7.09 1.56 -20.07
C GLY A 11 6.73 0.45 -19.07
N ALA A 12 5.58 -0.24 -19.23
CA ALA A 12 5.19 -1.35 -18.34
C ALA A 12 6.08 -2.60 -18.52
N ARG A 13 6.73 -2.74 -19.68
CA ARG A 13 7.68 -3.83 -19.96
C ARG A 13 9.04 -3.24 -20.28
N LYS A 14 10.06 -3.64 -19.55
CA LYS A 14 11.46 -3.34 -19.84
C LYS A 14 12.10 -4.53 -20.52
N ALA A 15 12.98 -4.28 -21.50
CA ALA A 15 13.78 -5.32 -22.10
C ALA A 15 14.67 -5.99 -21.03
N VAL A 16 14.70 -7.31 -21.03
CA VAL A 16 15.54 -8.08 -20.10
C VAL A 16 17.00 -7.89 -20.44
N THR A 17 17.79 -7.36 -19.52
CA THR A 17 19.25 -7.21 -19.71
C THR A 17 19.93 -8.56 -19.53
N ARG A 18 20.44 -9.12 -20.63
CA ARG A 18 21.18 -10.38 -20.63
C ARG A 18 22.64 -10.11 -20.26
N LYS A 19 23.03 -10.51 -19.07
CA LYS A 19 24.40 -10.34 -18.56
C LYS A 19 25.41 -11.23 -19.30
N GLY A 20 26.65 -10.76 -19.49
CA GLY A 20 27.72 -11.51 -20.11
C GLY A 20 27.52 -11.77 -21.63
N ARG A 21 26.79 -10.90 -22.36
CA ARG A 21 26.51 -11.06 -23.78
C ARG A 21 27.00 -9.85 -24.59
N GLY A 22 28.33 -9.67 -24.60
CA GLY A 22 29.02 -8.66 -25.39
C GLY A 22 29.21 -7.32 -24.68
N ALA A 23 30.22 -6.58 -25.10
CA ALA A 23 30.62 -5.30 -24.50
C ALA A 23 29.57 -4.20 -24.74
N GLY A 24 28.89 -4.20 -25.89
CA GLY A 24 27.86 -3.22 -26.23
C GLY A 24 26.64 -3.22 -25.33
N SER A 25 26.39 -4.32 -24.58
CA SER A 25 25.31 -4.39 -23.62
C SER A 25 25.57 -3.61 -22.31
N GLY A 26 26.80 -3.12 -22.09
CA GLY A 26 27.26 -2.53 -20.83
C GLY A 26 27.48 -3.56 -19.70
N ASN A 27 27.02 -4.80 -19.87
CA ASN A 27 27.15 -5.90 -18.91
C ASN A 27 27.91 -7.10 -19.53
N GLY A 28 28.88 -6.82 -20.39
CA GLY A 28 29.77 -7.83 -20.97
C GLY A 28 30.72 -8.43 -19.94
N LYS A 29 31.87 -8.94 -20.39
CA LYS A 29 33.01 -9.52 -19.66
C LYS A 29 32.69 -10.01 -18.22
N THR A 30 32.53 -9.13 -17.25
CA THR A 30 32.33 -9.45 -15.82
C THR A 30 30.86 -9.45 -15.37
N ALA A 31 29.92 -9.23 -16.29
CA ALA A 31 28.47 -9.24 -16.04
C ALA A 31 27.98 -8.29 -14.91
N GLY A 32 28.72 -7.22 -14.66
CA GLY A 32 28.44 -6.25 -13.59
C GLY A 32 28.96 -6.65 -12.19
N PHE A 33 29.67 -7.76 -12.06
CA PHE A 33 30.22 -8.21 -10.76
C PHE A 33 31.64 -7.68 -10.48
N GLY A 34 32.28 -7.03 -11.46
CA GLY A 34 33.68 -6.62 -11.37
C GLY A 34 34.65 -7.81 -11.47
N HIS A 35 35.86 -7.65 -10.97
CA HIS A 35 36.89 -8.70 -11.08
C HIS A 35 36.82 -9.69 -9.91
N LYS A 36 37.76 -9.57 -8.99
CA LYS A 36 37.87 -10.41 -7.78
C LYS A 36 37.01 -9.79 -6.64
N GLY A 37 36.84 -10.53 -5.58
CA GLY A 37 36.17 -10.06 -4.36
C GLY A 37 35.02 -10.94 -3.93
N GLN A 38 34.65 -10.80 -2.68
CA GLN A 38 33.62 -11.61 -2.04
C GLN A 38 32.25 -11.41 -2.69
N LYS A 39 31.90 -10.16 -3.06
CA LYS A 39 30.61 -9.83 -3.66
C LYS A 39 30.40 -10.38 -5.09
N ALA A 40 31.47 -10.83 -5.75
CA ALA A 40 31.42 -11.43 -7.08
C ALA A 40 31.15 -12.96 -7.06
N ARG A 41 30.92 -13.54 -5.91
CA ARG A 41 30.71 -14.98 -5.70
C ARG A 41 29.28 -15.29 -5.29
N SER A 42 28.82 -16.50 -5.60
CA SER A 42 27.46 -16.96 -5.25
C SER A 42 27.23 -17.07 -3.74
N GLY A 43 28.30 -17.37 -2.96
CA GLY A 43 28.28 -17.50 -1.50
C GLY A 43 28.49 -16.20 -0.73
N VAL A 44 28.00 -15.07 -1.23
CA VAL A 44 28.12 -13.76 -0.55
C VAL A 44 27.46 -13.82 0.83
N LYS A 45 28.18 -13.35 1.85
CA LYS A 45 27.62 -13.20 3.21
C LYS A 45 26.45 -12.22 3.19
N LYS A 46 25.36 -12.60 3.85
CA LYS A 46 24.15 -11.78 3.97
C LYS A 46 24.42 -10.52 4.81
N ALA A 47 23.61 -9.50 4.57
CA ALA A 47 23.61 -8.29 5.41
C ALA A 47 23.44 -8.66 6.89
N GLY A 48 24.13 -7.94 7.78
CA GLY A 48 24.10 -8.17 9.22
C GLY A 48 25.09 -9.23 9.72
N PHE A 49 26.03 -9.68 8.86
CA PHE A 49 27.15 -10.51 9.33
C PHE A 49 28.23 -9.64 10.00
N GLU A 50 28.57 -9.96 11.23
CA GLU A 50 29.50 -9.21 12.09
C GLU A 50 30.80 -10.02 12.35
N GLY A 51 31.40 -10.63 11.31
CA GLY A 51 32.71 -11.27 11.40
C GLY A 51 32.79 -12.53 12.28
N GLY A 52 31.69 -13.10 12.71
CA GLY A 52 31.63 -14.22 13.65
C GLY A 52 31.18 -13.82 15.06
N GLN A 53 31.19 -12.54 15.38
CA GLN A 53 30.54 -12.01 16.58
C GLN A 53 29.03 -12.21 16.49
N MET A 54 28.35 -12.43 17.62
CA MET A 54 26.89 -12.51 17.66
C MET A 54 26.26 -11.24 17.11
N PRO A 55 25.46 -11.30 16.02
CA PRO A 55 24.84 -10.13 15.43
C PRO A 55 23.98 -9.35 16.42
N LEU A 56 23.91 -8.03 16.28
CA LEU A 56 23.16 -7.13 17.16
C LEU A 56 21.70 -7.59 17.34
N GLN A 57 21.06 -8.03 16.27
CA GLN A 57 19.68 -8.57 16.30
C GLN A 57 19.50 -9.78 17.23
N ARG A 58 20.56 -10.54 17.50
CA ARG A 58 20.55 -11.67 18.43
C ARG A 58 20.93 -11.28 19.85
N ARG A 59 21.70 -10.20 20.01
CA ARG A 59 22.09 -9.67 21.32
C ARG A 59 20.96 -8.91 22.00
N LEU A 60 20.09 -8.29 21.21
CA LEU A 60 18.94 -7.57 21.75
C LEU A 60 17.87 -8.54 22.25
N PRO A 61 17.32 -8.33 23.45
CA PRO A 61 16.23 -9.15 23.96
C PRO A 61 14.98 -9.00 23.07
N LYS A 62 14.26 -10.08 22.88
CA LYS A 62 12.96 -10.03 22.17
C LYS A 62 11.96 -9.26 23.02
N ARG A 63 11.21 -8.38 22.39
CA ARG A 63 10.25 -7.51 23.06
C ARG A 63 8.90 -7.54 22.36
N GLY A 64 7.84 -7.49 23.16
CA GLY A 64 6.48 -7.40 22.67
C GLY A 64 5.88 -8.74 22.22
N PHE A 65 4.66 -8.68 21.75
CA PHE A 65 3.88 -9.79 21.19
C PHE A 65 2.95 -9.30 20.09
N ASN A 66 2.51 -10.20 19.23
CA ASN A 66 1.48 -9.91 18.24
C ASN A 66 0.11 -10.21 18.83
N ASN A 67 -0.75 -9.19 18.95
CA ASN A 67 -2.14 -9.40 19.33
C ASN A 67 -2.90 -9.97 18.13
N ILE A 68 -3.26 -11.27 18.19
CA ILE A 68 -4.03 -11.95 17.14
C ILE A 68 -5.51 -11.50 17.10
N PHE A 69 -6.02 -10.94 18.19
CA PHE A 69 -7.39 -10.42 18.32
C PHE A 69 -7.48 -8.91 18.08
N ALA A 70 -6.44 -8.31 17.47
CA ALA A 70 -6.46 -6.89 17.15
C ALA A 70 -7.51 -6.57 16.09
N THR A 71 -8.45 -5.68 16.39
CA THR A 71 -9.43 -5.16 15.44
C THR A 71 -8.73 -4.30 14.38
N LYS A 72 -8.91 -4.65 13.11
CA LYS A 72 -8.29 -3.98 11.97
C LYS A 72 -9.35 -3.30 11.11
N TYR A 73 -9.43 -1.98 11.19
CA TYR A 73 -10.31 -1.20 10.31
C TYR A 73 -9.62 -0.81 9.01
N VAL A 74 -10.39 -0.79 7.92
CA VAL A 74 -9.98 -0.11 6.70
C VAL A 74 -10.20 1.38 6.90
N THR A 75 -9.17 2.19 6.74
CA THR A 75 -9.26 3.64 6.91
C THR A 75 -9.47 4.33 5.58
N ILE A 76 -10.44 5.26 5.52
CA ILE A 76 -10.69 6.14 4.39
C ILE A 76 -10.64 7.60 4.85
N LYS A 77 -10.35 8.51 3.95
CA LYS A 77 -10.32 9.95 4.23
C LYS A 77 -11.66 10.59 3.88
N VAL A 78 -11.98 11.70 4.52
CA VAL A 78 -13.16 12.51 4.17
C VAL A 78 -13.11 12.97 2.71
N SER A 79 -11.92 13.29 2.17
CA SER A 79 -11.74 13.63 0.76
C SER A 79 -12.13 12.51 -0.22
N ASP A 80 -12.04 11.25 0.20
CA ASP A 80 -12.39 10.12 -0.67
C ASP A 80 -13.91 10.00 -0.86
N LEU A 81 -14.70 10.60 0.03
CA LEU A 81 -16.16 10.67 -0.03
C LEU A 81 -16.67 11.66 -1.09
N GLU A 82 -15.84 12.60 -1.52
CA GLU A 82 -16.17 13.54 -2.62
C GLU A 82 -16.53 12.86 -3.95
N LYS A 83 -16.14 11.59 -4.13
CA LYS A 83 -16.46 10.80 -5.31
C LYS A 83 -17.94 10.43 -5.42
N PHE A 84 -18.68 10.53 -4.33
CA PHE A 84 -20.10 10.17 -4.28
C PHE A 84 -20.99 11.38 -4.62
N GLU A 85 -22.20 11.09 -5.07
CA GLU A 85 -23.19 12.09 -5.37
C GLU A 85 -23.79 12.68 -4.09
N ALA A 86 -24.10 13.98 -4.09
CA ALA A 86 -24.71 14.63 -2.95
C ALA A 86 -26.06 13.98 -2.59
N GLY A 87 -26.32 13.82 -1.29
CA GLY A 87 -27.53 13.19 -0.77
C GLY A 87 -27.52 11.64 -0.79
N SER A 88 -26.49 11.01 -1.38
CA SER A 88 -26.40 9.55 -1.40
C SER A 88 -26.06 8.95 -0.04
N THR A 89 -26.47 7.69 0.14
CA THR A 89 -26.07 6.89 1.31
C THR A 89 -24.79 6.12 0.98
N VAL A 90 -23.74 6.32 1.76
CA VAL A 90 -22.44 5.71 1.58
C VAL A 90 -22.26 4.59 2.62
N ASP A 91 -22.55 3.37 2.19
CA ASP A 91 -22.35 2.16 2.96
C ASP A 91 -21.03 1.48 2.57
N THR A 92 -20.64 0.45 3.33
CA THR A 92 -19.45 -0.37 3.04
C THR A 92 -19.49 -0.97 1.63
N GLU A 93 -20.68 -1.38 1.15
CA GLU A 93 -20.86 -1.91 -0.21
C GLU A 93 -20.68 -0.84 -1.29
N ALA A 94 -21.21 0.36 -1.05
CA ALA A 94 -21.03 1.50 -1.96
C ALA A 94 -19.55 1.86 -2.11
N LEU A 95 -18.77 1.82 -1.02
CA LEU A 95 -17.33 2.05 -1.03
C LEU A 95 -16.57 0.98 -1.82
N LEU A 96 -16.98 -0.30 -1.75
CA LEU A 96 -16.42 -1.37 -2.56
C LEU A 96 -16.73 -1.18 -4.05
N LYS A 97 -18.01 -0.90 -4.38
CA LYS A 97 -18.46 -0.68 -5.76
C LYS A 97 -17.77 0.51 -6.42
N ALA A 98 -17.56 1.58 -5.66
CA ALA A 98 -16.83 2.76 -6.12
C ALA A 98 -15.30 2.57 -6.18
N GLY A 99 -14.78 1.42 -5.72
CA GLY A 99 -13.35 1.13 -5.72
C GLY A 99 -12.52 1.99 -4.76
N VAL A 100 -13.16 2.62 -3.77
CA VAL A 100 -12.47 3.39 -2.72
C VAL A 100 -11.73 2.45 -1.78
N ILE A 101 -12.33 1.30 -1.49
CA ILE A 101 -11.75 0.23 -0.69
C ILE A 101 -11.72 -1.07 -1.49
N SER A 102 -10.75 -1.92 -1.23
CA SER A 102 -10.62 -3.25 -1.86
C SER A 102 -11.02 -4.39 -0.92
N LYS A 103 -11.08 -4.12 0.39
CA LYS A 103 -11.40 -5.11 1.45
C LYS A 103 -12.17 -4.40 2.55
N THR A 104 -12.97 -5.13 3.31
CA THR A 104 -13.74 -4.57 4.44
C THR A 104 -13.07 -4.81 5.79
N LEU A 105 -12.25 -5.89 5.91
CA LEU A 105 -11.69 -6.33 7.19
C LEU A 105 -12.77 -6.39 8.29
N ASP A 106 -12.46 -5.84 9.48
CA ASP A 106 -13.40 -5.78 10.63
C ASP A 106 -14.32 -4.55 10.58
N GLY A 107 -14.28 -3.77 9.51
CA GLY A 107 -15.10 -2.60 9.26
C GLY A 107 -14.33 -1.45 8.63
N VAL A 108 -15.05 -0.36 8.35
CA VAL A 108 -14.49 0.86 7.76
C VAL A 108 -14.49 1.98 8.80
N LYS A 109 -13.39 2.74 8.86
CA LYS A 109 -13.23 3.92 9.71
C LYS A 109 -12.93 5.17 8.90
N VAL A 110 -13.71 6.22 9.08
CA VAL A 110 -13.51 7.51 8.40
C VAL A 110 -12.57 8.41 9.21
N LEU A 111 -11.53 8.90 8.55
CA LEU A 111 -10.56 9.84 9.09
C LEU A 111 -10.85 11.26 8.57
N GLY A 112 -10.69 12.26 9.44
CA GLY A 112 -10.98 13.66 9.15
C GLY A 112 -10.00 14.37 8.19
N ASN A 113 -9.22 13.64 7.39
CA ASN A 113 -8.29 14.21 6.43
C ASN A 113 -9.01 14.68 5.17
N GLY A 114 -8.71 15.90 4.72
CA GLY A 114 -9.35 16.54 3.58
C GLY A 114 -10.60 17.32 3.98
N GLU A 115 -11.33 17.81 3.00
CA GLU A 115 -12.57 18.58 3.14
C GLU A 115 -13.71 17.87 2.41
N LEU A 116 -14.94 18.11 2.81
CA LEU A 116 -16.14 17.60 2.20
C LEU A 116 -17.07 18.78 1.91
N THR A 117 -17.46 18.92 0.65
CA THR A 117 -18.36 20.00 0.21
C THR A 117 -19.80 19.52 0.03
N LYS A 118 -20.00 18.18 -0.03
CA LYS A 118 -21.27 17.55 -0.33
C LYS A 118 -21.95 16.99 0.92
N ALA A 119 -23.24 17.16 1.04
CA ALA A 119 -24.03 16.51 2.08
C ALA A 119 -24.18 15.02 1.75
N LEU A 120 -23.69 14.13 2.63
CA LEU A 120 -23.71 12.68 2.46
C LEU A 120 -24.21 11.99 3.72
N ASN A 121 -24.95 10.89 3.56
CA ASN A 121 -25.33 10.02 4.66
C ASN A 121 -24.33 8.85 4.72
N VAL A 122 -23.41 8.89 5.68
CA VAL A 122 -22.34 7.89 5.77
C VAL A 122 -22.67 6.88 6.86
N LYS A 123 -22.64 5.56 6.52
CA LYS A 123 -22.92 4.45 7.44
C LYS A 123 -21.72 3.52 7.48
N VAL A 124 -20.90 3.65 8.52
CA VAL A 124 -19.68 2.84 8.70
C VAL A 124 -19.41 2.51 10.16
N ALA A 125 -18.48 1.60 10.42
CA ALA A 125 -18.20 1.07 11.75
C ALA A 125 -17.60 2.09 12.73
N ALA A 126 -16.83 3.09 12.27
CA ALA A 126 -16.20 4.07 13.15
C ALA A 126 -15.86 5.39 12.45
N TYR A 127 -15.76 6.46 13.25
CA TYR A 127 -15.34 7.79 12.82
C TYR A 127 -14.30 8.37 13.77
N THR A 128 -13.45 9.27 13.28
CA THR A 128 -12.74 10.20 14.16
C THR A 128 -13.63 11.39 14.48
N ALA A 129 -13.42 12.05 15.62
CA ALA A 129 -14.19 13.24 16.02
C ALA A 129 -14.18 14.31 14.91
N SER A 130 -12.99 14.61 14.38
CA SER A 130 -12.84 15.56 13.27
C SER A 130 -13.54 15.14 11.97
N ALA A 131 -13.68 13.84 11.69
CA ALA A 131 -14.43 13.38 10.52
C ALA A 131 -15.92 13.59 10.69
N LYS A 132 -16.46 13.28 11.88
CA LYS A 132 -17.86 13.48 12.21
C LYS A 132 -18.25 14.94 12.10
N GLU A 133 -17.47 15.84 12.71
CA GLU A 133 -17.70 17.30 12.59
C GLU A 133 -17.70 17.80 11.14
N LYS A 134 -16.80 17.31 10.30
CA LYS A 134 -16.73 17.71 8.88
C LYS A 134 -17.94 17.23 8.07
N ILE A 135 -18.40 16.00 8.30
CA ILE A 135 -19.59 15.46 7.66
C ILE A 135 -20.84 16.25 8.07
N GLU A 136 -20.98 16.54 9.37
CA GLU A 136 -22.09 17.30 9.92
C GLU A 136 -22.09 18.77 9.44
N LYS A 137 -20.90 19.41 9.36
CA LYS A 137 -20.73 20.77 8.80
C LYS A 137 -21.11 20.84 7.32
N ALA A 138 -20.87 19.78 6.55
CA ALA A 138 -21.29 19.67 5.16
C ALA A 138 -22.80 19.37 4.99
N GLY A 139 -23.57 19.28 6.09
CA GLY A 139 -25.00 18.98 6.09
C GLY A 139 -25.34 17.49 5.96
N GLY A 140 -24.36 16.61 6.11
CA GLY A 140 -24.52 15.18 6.07
C GLY A 140 -24.84 14.55 7.44
N LYS A 141 -25.05 13.24 7.46
CA LYS A 141 -25.23 12.44 8.68
C LYS A 141 -24.15 11.37 8.78
N ALA A 142 -23.61 11.16 9.99
CA ALA A 142 -22.65 10.10 10.30
C ALA A 142 -23.34 9.08 11.22
N GLU A 143 -23.68 7.91 10.69
CA GLU A 143 -24.30 6.81 11.43
C GLU A 143 -23.29 5.69 11.65
N VAL A 144 -23.23 5.15 12.87
CA VAL A 144 -22.39 4.01 13.22
C VAL A 144 -23.20 2.73 13.05
N MET A 145 -22.64 1.76 12.32
CA MET A 145 -23.23 0.43 12.11
C MET A 145 -22.81 -0.54 13.20
#